data_64242fae59c5d653b0bb810a9d25f46c
#
_entry.id   64242fae59c5d653b0bb810a9d25f46c
#
_cell.length_a   1.000
_cell.length_b   1.000
_cell.length_c   1.000
_cell.angle_alpha   90.00
_cell.angle_beta   90.00
_cell.angle_gamma   90.00
#
_symmetry.space_group_name_H-M   'P 1'
#
loop_
_entity.id
_entity.type
_entity.pdbx_description
1 polymer ?
#
loop_
_entity_poly.entity_id
_entity_poly.type
_entity_poly.pdbx_seq_one_letter_code
_entity_poly.pdbx_strand_id
1 'polypeptide(L)' 'MGILYDWHGKLDGCGWVIKLNDDTILEVLDSDMEGRNLDDGTPVLLDYSAARRGSICMAGIPIVIKCIKVANTTN' A
#
# COMPACT_ATOMS: atom_id res chain seq x y z
N MET A 1 9.72 2.80 -5.63
CA MET A 1 8.59 3.75 -5.59
C MET A 1 7.32 3.05 -6.03
N GLY A 2 6.22 3.43 -5.47
CA GLY A 2 4.92 2.87 -5.81
C GLY A 2 3.83 3.92 -5.78
N ILE A 3 2.64 3.52 -6.18
CA ILE A 3 1.46 4.37 -6.10
C ILE A 3 0.51 3.74 -5.10
N LEU A 4 0.04 4.54 -4.15
CA LEU A 4 -0.92 4.12 -3.14
C LEU A 4 -2.32 4.21 -3.73
N TYR A 5 -3.11 3.15 -3.52
CA TYR A 5 -4.51 3.14 -3.95
C TYR A 5 -5.40 2.72 -2.80
N ASP A 6 -6.57 3.31 -2.76
CA ASP A 6 -7.62 2.95 -1.82
C ASP A 6 -8.62 2.06 -2.56
N TRP A 7 -8.59 0.77 -2.24
CA TRP A 7 -9.48 -0.20 -2.87
C TRP A 7 -10.63 -0.62 -1.97
N HIS A 8 -10.87 0.12 -0.89
CA HIS A 8 -12.04 -0.12 -0.05
C HIS A 8 -13.31 -0.04 -0.92
N GLY A 9 -14.12 -1.07 -0.86
CA GLY A 9 -15.36 -1.11 -1.62
C GLY A 9 -15.22 -1.45 -3.10
N LYS A 10 -14.00 -1.58 -3.62
CA LYS A 10 -13.80 -1.97 -5.01
C LYS A 10 -13.66 -3.48 -5.16
N LEU A 11 -12.98 -4.11 -4.20
CA LEU A 11 -12.85 -5.56 -4.12
C LEU A 11 -13.12 -5.97 -2.68
N ASP A 12 -13.81 -7.09 -2.50
CA ASP A 12 -14.12 -7.58 -1.16
C ASP A 12 -12.84 -7.87 -0.38
N GLY A 13 -12.76 -7.34 0.83
CA GLY A 13 -11.63 -7.54 1.72
C GLY A 13 -10.41 -6.69 1.42
N CYS A 14 -10.40 -5.94 0.32
CA CYS A 14 -9.30 -5.04 0.01
C CYS A 14 -9.46 -3.72 0.75
N GLY A 15 -8.32 -3.16 1.15
CA GLY A 15 -8.24 -1.82 1.70
C GLY A 15 -7.19 -1.05 0.94
N TRP A 16 -6.15 -0.61 1.64
CA TRP A 16 -5.04 0.07 0.98
C TRP A 16 -4.16 -0.93 0.26
N VAL A 17 -3.75 -0.58 -0.96
CA VAL A 17 -2.77 -1.34 -1.72
C VAL A 17 -1.75 -0.38 -2.32
N ILE A 18 -0.55 -0.89 -2.60
CA ILE A 18 0.50 -0.12 -3.25
C ILE A 18 0.95 -0.90 -4.48
N LYS A 19 0.91 -0.25 -5.63
CA LYS A 19 1.37 -0.85 -6.87
C LYS A 19 2.78 -0.34 -7.15
N LEU A 20 3.72 -1.26 -7.22
CA LEU A 20 5.12 -0.94 -7.50
C LEU A 20 5.36 -0.72 -9.00
N ASN A 21 6.54 -0.22 -9.32
CA ASN A 21 6.90 0.08 -10.72
C ASN A 21 6.88 -1.14 -11.63
N ASP A 22 7.07 -2.33 -11.06
CA ASP A 22 7.04 -3.59 -11.81
C ASP A 22 5.67 -4.27 -11.80
N ASP A 23 4.62 -3.52 -11.47
CA ASP A 23 3.24 -3.99 -11.38
C ASP A 23 2.96 -4.94 -10.20
N THR A 24 3.91 -5.12 -9.31
CA THR A 24 3.67 -5.87 -8.08
C THR A 24 2.69 -5.12 -7.18
N ILE A 25 1.68 -5.82 -6.66
CA ILE A 25 0.70 -5.25 -5.74
C ILE A 25 1.06 -5.67 -4.32
N LEU A 26 1.12 -4.69 -3.43
CA LEU A 26 1.36 -4.91 -2.00
C LEU A 26 0.08 -4.61 -1.24
N GLU A 27 -0.34 -5.53 -0.36
CA GLU A 27 -1.52 -5.35 0.47
C GLU A 27 -1.11 -4.78 1.82
N VAL A 28 -1.71 -3.65 2.20
CA VAL A 28 -1.36 -2.91 3.40
C VAL A 28 -2.51 -2.99 4.39
N LEU A 29 -2.20 -3.26 5.66
CA LEU A 29 -3.22 -3.22 6.71
C LEU A 29 -3.68 -1.78 6.94
N ASP A 30 -5.00 -1.63 7.18
CA ASP A 30 -5.54 -0.32 7.50
C ASP A 30 -4.88 0.27 8.75
N SER A 31 -4.54 -0.56 9.72
CA SER A 31 -3.86 -0.10 10.93
C SER A 31 -2.48 0.51 10.64
N ASP A 32 -1.81 0.04 9.60
CA ASP A 32 -0.52 0.60 9.20
C ASP A 32 -0.69 1.98 8.56
N MET A 33 -1.88 2.29 8.09
CA MET A 33 -2.18 3.58 7.46
C MET A 33 -2.77 4.60 8.42
N GLU A 34 -3.15 4.18 9.62
CA GLU A 34 -3.71 5.10 10.61
C GLU A 34 -2.74 6.21 10.97
N GLY A 35 -3.23 7.44 11.02
CA GLY A 35 -2.41 8.61 11.33
C GLY A 35 -1.58 9.10 10.16
N ARG A 36 -1.63 8.44 9.03
CA ARG A 36 -0.92 8.86 7.82
C ARG A 36 -1.92 9.52 6.87
N ASN A 37 -1.75 10.78 6.59
CA ASN A 37 -2.69 11.53 5.74
C ASN A 37 -2.32 11.35 4.27
N LEU A 38 -2.49 10.13 3.77
CA LEU A 38 -2.16 9.78 2.39
C LEU A 38 -3.44 9.43 1.65
N ASP A 39 -3.56 9.91 0.42
CA ASP A 39 -4.75 9.76 -0.40
C ASP A 39 -4.55 8.73 -1.50
N ASP A 40 -5.66 8.25 -2.06
CA ASP A 40 -5.66 7.41 -3.25
C ASP A 40 -4.91 8.12 -4.39
N GLY A 41 -4.03 7.37 -5.05
CA GLY A 41 -3.26 7.90 -6.17
C GLY A 41 -1.96 8.59 -5.78
N THR A 42 -1.60 8.61 -4.50
CA THR A 42 -0.38 9.27 -4.05
C THR A 42 0.85 8.42 -4.37
N PRO A 43 1.86 8.99 -5.04
CA PRO A 43 3.13 8.29 -5.20
C PRO A 43 3.88 8.26 -3.87
N VAL A 44 4.43 7.10 -3.54
CA VAL A 44 5.07 6.90 -2.23
C VAL A 44 6.41 6.19 -2.37
N LEU A 45 7.28 6.48 -1.42
CA LEU A 45 8.50 5.73 -1.16
C LEU A 45 8.30 4.99 0.16
N LEU A 46 8.65 3.71 0.20
CA LEU A 46 8.44 2.94 1.41
C LEU A 46 9.49 1.88 1.62
N ASP A 47 9.70 1.57 2.89
CA ASP A 47 10.39 0.36 3.34
C ASP A 47 9.36 -0.55 3.96
N TYR A 48 9.44 -1.83 3.64
CA TYR A 48 8.46 -2.80 4.11
C TYR A 48 9.09 -4.19 4.23
N SER A 49 8.37 -5.08 4.88
CA SER A 49 8.74 -6.49 4.91
C SER A 49 7.49 -7.32 4.67
N ALA A 50 7.69 -8.57 4.25
CA ALA A 50 6.57 -9.47 4.05
C ALA A 50 5.89 -9.73 5.40
N ALA A 51 4.57 -9.68 5.40
CA ALA A 51 3.78 -9.99 6.59
C ALA A 51 3.59 -11.50 6.67
N ARG A 52 3.49 -12.00 7.91
CA ARG A 52 3.25 -13.42 8.16
C ARG A 52 1.77 -13.72 8.29
N ARG A 53 0.98 -13.19 7.38
CA ARG A 53 -0.46 -13.41 7.36
C ARG A 53 -0.90 -13.77 5.94
N GLY A 54 -2.05 -14.39 5.85
CA GLY A 54 -2.65 -14.63 4.54
C GLY A 54 -3.10 -13.35 3.89
N SER A 55 -3.17 -13.37 2.57
CA SER A 55 -3.74 -12.27 1.81
C SER A 55 -5.25 -12.19 2.09
N ILE A 56 -5.75 -11.01 2.47
CA ILE A 56 -7.16 -10.82 2.76
C ILE A 56 -7.95 -10.64 1.47
N CYS A 57 -7.45 -9.86 0.55
CA CYS A 57 -8.17 -9.60 -0.70
C CYS A 57 -7.59 -10.36 -1.88
N MET A 58 -6.51 -11.10 -1.68
CA MET A 58 -5.87 -11.95 -2.68
C MET A 58 -5.46 -11.19 -3.95
N ALA A 59 -5.23 -9.88 -3.80
CA ALA A 59 -4.80 -9.05 -4.91
C ALA A 59 -3.29 -8.93 -5.00
N GLY A 60 -2.56 -9.20 -3.92
CA GLY A 60 -1.13 -9.02 -3.90
C GLY A 60 -0.46 -9.65 -2.69
N ILE A 61 0.70 -9.13 -2.35
CA ILE A 61 1.54 -9.64 -1.27
C ILE A 61 1.25 -8.86 0.00
N PRO A 62 0.83 -9.52 1.10
CA PRO A 62 0.62 -8.81 2.36
C PRO A 62 1.96 -8.36 2.93
N ILE A 63 2.02 -7.11 3.38
CA ILE A 63 3.24 -6.52 3.91
C ILE A 63 2.98 -5.81 5.24
N VAL A 64 4.09 -5.52 5.94
CA VAL A 64 4.12 -4.61 7.07
C VAL A 64 4.96 -3.41 6.66
N ILE A 65 4.42 -2.21 6.82
CA ILE A 65 5.15 -0.98 6.48
C ILE A 65 6.10 -0.65 7.62
N LYS A 66 7.37 -0.46 7.29
CA LYS A 66 8.36 0.03 8.24
C LYS A 66 8.46 1.55 8.18
N CYS A 67 8.41 2.10 6.97
CA CYS A 67 8.49 3.54 6.75
C CYS A 67 7.81 3.83 5.42
N ILE A 68 7.02 4.87 5.37
CA ILE A 68 6.37 5.31 4.14
C ILE A 68 6.33 6.84 4.12
N LYS A 69 6.59 7.42 2.97
CA LYS A 69 6.48 8.87 2.78
C LYS A 69 6.07 9.16 1.35
N VAL A 70 5.51 10.35 1.14
CA VAL A 70 5.15 10.81 -0.19
C VAL A 70 6.42 10.95 -1.02
N ALA A 71 6.40 10.38 -2.22
CA ALA A 71 7.50 10.55 -3.17
C ALA A 71 7.37 11.93 -3.78
N ASN A 72 8.33 12.80 -3.49
CA ASN A 72 8.32 14.14 -4.02
C ASN A 72 9.05 14.13 -5.36
N THR A 73 8.28 14.24 -6.43
CA THR A 73 8.82 14.26 -7.78
C THR A 73 8.92 15.66 -8.35
N THR A 74 8.58 16.67 -7.58
CA THR A 74 8.65 18.05 -8.01
C THR A 74 10.11 18.51 -8.07
N ASN A 75 10.45 19.10 -9.13
CA ASN A 75 11.78 19.68 -9.33
C ASN A 75 11.72 21.19 -9.27
#